data_dbb676c1826700718165c073970f62e9
#
_entry.id   dbb676c1826700718165c073970f62e9
#
_cell.length_a   1.000
_cell.length_b   1.000
_cell.length_c   1.000
_cell.angle_alpha   90.00
_cell.angle_beta   90.00
_cell.angle_gamma   90.00
#
_symmetry.space_group_name_H-M   'P 1'
#
loop_
_entity.id
_entity.type
_entity.pdbx_description
1 polymer ?
#
loop_
_entity_poly.entity_id
_entity_poly.type
_entity_poly.pdbx_seq_one_letter_code
_entity_poly.pdbx_strand_id
1 'polypeptide(L)' 'MNFKVLVVDDEYYARKALVMMLEKSELPISVKGDFEDGEEVIEYLQENEADIIITDIRMPNMDGLELAKYVQE' A
#
# COMPACT_ATOMS: atom_id res chain seq x y z
N MET A 1 -17.40 -7.95 -5.92
CA MET A 1 -16.50 -6.79 -6.21
C MET A 1 -15.50 -6.64 -5.06
N ASN A 2 -14.21 -6.57 -5.37
CA ASN A 2 -13.17 -6.47 -4.34
C ASN A 2 -12.57 -5.08 -4.30
N PHE A 3 -12.26 -4.62 -3.09
CA PHE A 3 -11.49 -3.38 -2.92
C PHE A 3 -10.04 -3.62 -3.29
N LYS A 4 -9.46 -2.69 -4.02
CA LYS A 4 -8.06 -2.75 -4.44
C LYS A 4 -7.19 -2.20 -3.31
N VAL A 5 -6.29 -3.02 -2.80
CA VAL A 5 -5.45 -2.66 -1.64
C VAL A 5 -3.98 -2.61 -2.06
N LEU A 6 -3.29 -1.58 -1.61
CA LEU A 6 -1.83 -1.48 -1.72
C LEU A 6 -1.23 -1.54 -0.32
N VAL A 7 -0.10 -2.19 -0.19
CA VAL A 7 0.63 -2.31 1.07
C VAL A 7 1.98 -1.63 0.90
N VAL A 8 2.32 -0.74 1.82
CA VAL A 8 3.57 0.01 1.75
C VAL A 8 4.30 -0.10 3.09
N ASP A 9 5.50 -0.65 3.09
CA ASP A 9 6.30 -0.83 4.29
C ASP A 9 7.74 -1.05 3.86
N ASP A 10 8.69 -0.34 4.46
CA ASP A 10 10.11 -0.50 4.15
C ASP A 10 10.71 -1.76 4.74
N GLU A 11 10.02 -2.39 5.68
CA GLU A 11 10.45 -3.64 6.30
C GLU A 11 9.95 -4.82 5.47
N TYR A 12 10.87 -5.54 4.82
CA TYR A 12 10.50 -6.59 3.86
C TYR A 12 9.60 -7.67 4.48
N TYR A 13 10.01 -8.22 5.63
CA TYR A 13 9.24 -9.33 6.20
C TYR A 13 7.90 -8.90 6.77
N ALA A 14 7.84 -7.70 7.35
CA ALA A 14 6.57 -7.16 7.85
C ALA A 14 5.61 -6.92 6.67
N ARG A 15 6.12 -6.38 5.57
CA ARG A 15 5.31 -6.15 4.37
C ARG A 15 4.75 -7.46 3.82
N LYS A 16 5.60 -8.48 3.68
CA LYS A 16 5.17 -9.76 3.14
C LYS A 16 4.20 -10.49 4.06
N ALA A 17 4.41 -10.39 5.37
CA ALA A 17 3.48 -10.99 6.34
C ALA A 17 2.10 -10.35 6.24
N LEU A 18 2.05 -9.04 6.11
CA LEU A 18 0.78 -8.33 5.98
C LEU A 18 0.05 -8.70 4.69
N VAL A 19 0.78 -8.77 3.58
CA VAL A 19 0.19 -9.22 2.32
C VAL A 19 -0.41 -10.61 2.45
N MET A 20 0.31 -11.54 3.07
CA MET A 20 -0.20 -12.90 3.28
C MET A 20 -1.46 -12.91 4.13
N MET A 21 -1.49 -12.11 5.20
CA MET A 21 -2.68 -12.03 6.05
C MET A 21 -3.88 -11.51 5.28
N LEU A 22 -3.67 -10.47 4.49
CA LEU A 22 -4.75 -9.88 3.69
C LEU A 22 -5.26 -10.87 2.64
N GLU A 23 -4.37 -11.58 1.98
CA GLU A 23 -4.75 -12.53 0.95
C GLU A 23 -5.49 -13.74 1.51
N LYS A 24 -5.21 -14.11 2.75
CA LYS A 24 -5.90 -15.22 3.41
C LYS A 24 -7.20 -14.80 4.11
N SER A 25 -7.45 -13.51 4.20
CA SER A 25 -8.67 -13.02 4.85
C SER A 25 -9.88 -13.34 3.98
N GLU A 26 -11.05 -13.37 4.62
CA GLU A 26 -12.31 -13.56 3.90
C GLU A 26 -12.94 -12.22 3.48
N LEU A 27 -12.20 -11.12 3.66
CA LEU A 27 -12.67 -9.80 3.29
C LEU A 27 -12.70 -9.64 1.77
N PRO A 28 -13.60 -8.80 1.24
CA PRO A 28 -13.66 -8.57 -0.21
C PRO A 28 -12.56 -7.61 -0.67
N ILE A 29 -11.32 -8.04 -0.54
CA ILE A 29 -10.16 -7.22 -0.90
C ILE A 29 -9.25 -7.99 -1.83
N SER A 30 -8.48 -7.24 -2.62
CA SER A 30 -7.50 -7.79 -3.54
C SER A 30 -6.24 -6.95 -3.42
N VAL A 31 -5.13 -7.57 -3.01
CA VAL A 31 -3.86 -6.86 -2.89
C VAL A 31 -3.27 -6.72 -4.29
N LYS A 32 -3.21 -5.50 -4.79
CA LYS A 32 -2.74 -5.22 -6.15
C LYS A 32 -1.26 -4.93 -6.22
N GLY A 33 -0.63 -4.59 -5.11
CA GLY A 33 0.79 -4.37 -5.08
C GLY A 33 1.28 -4.14 -3.66
N ASP A 34 2.57 -4.37 -3.46
CA ASP A 34 3.24 -4.04 -2.22
C ASP A 34 4.54 -3.31 -2.56
N PHE A 35 4.85 -2.28 -1.78
CA PHE A 35 5.90 -1.33 -2.12
C PHE A 35 6.77 -1.03 -0.92
N GLU A 36 8.01 -0.68 -1.20
CA GLU A 36 8.99 -0.37 -0.19
C GLU A 36 8.90 1.07 0.31
N ASP A 37 8.45 1.99 -0.55
CA ASP A 37 8.33 3.39 -0.19
C ASP A 37 7.19 4.08 -0.94
N GLY A 38 6.91 5.32 -0.53
CA GLY A 38 5.81 6.09 -1.08
C GLY A 38 5.99 6.55 -2.51
N GLU A 39 7.24 6.72 -2.96
CA GLU A 39 7.49 7.13 -4.34
C GLU A 39 7.03 6.05 -5.32
N GLU A 40 7.26 4.79 -4.99
CA GLU A 40 6.80 3.68 -5.82
C GLU A 40 5.28 3.65 -5.91
N VAL A 41 4.60 3.98 -4.81
CA VAL A 41 3.14 4.03 -4.79
C VAL A 41 2.63 5.13 -5.71
N ILE A 42 3.26 6.29 -5.67
CA ILE A 42 2.86 7.41 -6.51
C ILE A 42 3.01 7.05 -7.99
N GLU A 43 4.11 6.41 -8.36
CA GLU A 43 4.29 5.93 -9.73
C GLU A 43 3.20 4.96 -10.15
N TYR A 44 2.87 4.03 -9.27
CA TYR A 44 1.80 3.06 -9.54
C TYR A 44 0.47 3.75 -9.75
N LEU A 45 0.15 4.74 -8.93
CA LEU A 45 -1.14 5.42 -9.00
C LEU A 45 -1.29 6.34 -10.22
N GLN A 46 -0.22 6.63 -10.93
CA GLN A 46 -0.30 7.40 -12.18
C GLN A 46 -1.02 6.62 -13.28
N GLU A 47 -0.97 5.29 -13.24
CA GLU A 47 -1.58 4.46 -14.27
C GLU A 47 -2.58 3.45 -13.72
N ASN A 48 -2.74 3.39 -12.41
CA ASN A 48 -3.60 2.39 -11.76
C ASN A 48 -4.41 3.04 -10.66
N GLU A 49 -5.43 2.34 -10.19
CA GLU A 49 -6.28 2.81 -9.11
C GLU A 49 -6.15 1.92 -7.88
N ALA A 50 -6.41 2.49 -6.71
CA ALA A 50 -6.48 1.75 -5.47
C ALA A 50 -7.57 2.35 -4.59
N ASP A 51 -8.21 1.51 -3.80
CA ASP A 51 -9.26 1.95 -2.87
C ASP A 51 -8.71 2.17 -1.47
N ILE A 52 -7.72 1.37 -1.08
CA ILE A 52 -7.15 1.38 0.27
C ILE A 52 -5.64 1.28 0.17
N ILE A 53 -4.95 2.10 0.97
CA ILE A 53 -3.50 2.01 1.10
C ILE A 53 -3.17 1.81 2.57
N ILE A 54 -2.48 0.72 2.86
CA ILE A 54 -2.01 0.41 4.22
C ILE A 54 -0.52 0.72 4.24
N THR A 55 -0.12 1.67 5.06
CA THR A 55 1.26 2.15 5.05
C THR A 55 1.81 2.38 6.45
N ASP A 56 3.13 2.20 6.59
CA ASP A 56 3.86 2.65 7.76
C ASP A 56 4.06 4.17 7.65
N ILE A 57 4.11 4.84 8.79
CA ILE A 57 4.30 6.29 8.83
C ILE A 57 5.71 6.67 8.42
N ARG A 58 6.71 5.83 8.71
CA ARG A 58 8.11 6.11 8.42
C ARG A 58 8.62 5.29 7.24
N MET A 59 8.98 5.97 6.17
CA MET A 59 9.57 5.35 4.98
C MET A 59 10.72 6.20 4.47
N PRO A 60 11.70 5.59 3.77
CA PRO A 60 12.94 6.29 3.38
C PRO A 60 12.74 7.55 2.54
N ASN A 61 11.91 7.51 1.54
CA ASN A 61 11.77 8.60 0.57
C ASN A 61 10.53 9.45 0.78
N MET A 62 9.51 8.89 1.39
CA MET A 62 8.28 9.59 1.67
C MET A 62 7.59 8.89 2.84
N ASP A 63 7.32 9.61 3.92
CA ASP A 63 6.66 8.98 5.05
C ASP A 63 5.17 8.80 4.80
N GLY A 64 4.51 8.02 5.68
CA GLY A 64 3.11 7.71 5.51
C GLY A 64 2.19 8.92 5.53
N LEU A 65 2.56 9.97 6.28
CA LEU A 65 1.77 11.19 6.32
C LEU A 65 1.82 11.95 5.00
N GLU A 66 2.97 12.02 4.38
CA GLU A 66 3.11 12.66 3.08
C GLU A 66 2.35 11.90 2.01
N LEU A 67 2.44 10.58 2.04
CA LEU A 67 1.71 9.74 1.10
C LEU A 67 0.21 9.93 1.25
N ALA A 68 -0.28 9.99 2.49
CA ALA A 68 -1.71 10.17 2.75
C ALA A 68 -2.21 11.50 2.20
N LYS A 69 -1.42 12.57 2.33
CA LYS A 69 -1.77 13.86 1.77
C LYS A 69 -1.87 13.80 0.25
N TYR A 70 -0.95 13.13 -0.39
CA TYR A 70 -0.95 12.98 -1.83
C TYR A 70 -2.22 12.26 -2.31
N VAL A 71 -2.56 11.17 -1.64
CA VAL A 71 -3.69 10.33 -2.06
C VAL A 71 -5.03 11.01 -1.84
N GLN A 72 -5.15 11.86 -0.82
CA GLN A 72 -6.41 12.54 -0.51
C GLN A 72 -6.73 13.66 -1.50
N GLU A 73 -5.79 14.11 -2.25
CA GLU A 73 -6.02 15.13 -3.26
C GLU A 73 -6.54 14.51 -4.56
#